data_0592b6805c34bcfd06eb256661573cf4
#
_entry.id   0592b6805c34bcfd06eb256661573cf4
#
_cell.length_a   1.000
_cell.length_b   1.000
_cell.length_c   1.000
_cell.angle_alpha   90.00
_cell.angle_beta   90.00
_cell.angle_gamma   90.00
#
_symmetry.space_group_name_H-M   'P 1'
#
loop_
_entity.id
_entity.type
_entity.pdbx_description
1 polymer ?
#
loop_
_entity_poly.entity_id
_entity_poly.type
_entity_poly.pdbx_seq_one_letter_code
_entity_poly.pdbx_strand_id
1 'polypeptide(L)'
;MTDLHTHILPGMDDGAHTTEQSLAMLRAEAAQGVRQVALTPHFYRHRETEDAFLRRREEAWDRLQTAISALSEEEQAALPRLSLGAEVAWQPNTGRWEALEQLRIGENGPVLLELPFTPWSADMLRQLYDLRCRTRCAILLAHLNRYFKGQKKEHIREIVSMGMAVQLDADRMERFMDRRALLRLLGQEGPFLLASDCHNLSDRKPCLGPAAAQLEKSLGAERSAVILVRSDALFSLLPAPKIATP
;
A
#
# COMPACT_ATOMS: atom_id res chain seq x y z
N MET A 1 -13.94 1.28 -2.27
CA MET A 1 -12.71 1.46 -1.46
C MET A 1 -11.53 0.93 -2.24
N THR A 2 -10.36 1.48 -1.99
CA THR A 2 -9.08 1.10 -2.61
C THR A 2 -8.08 0.69 -1.54
N ASP A 3 -7.47 -0.50 -1.71
CA ASP A 3 -6.33 -0.93 -0.91
C ASP A 3 -5.02 -0.71 -1.68
N LEU A 4 -4.17 0.17 -1.15
CA LEU A 4 -2.92 0.60 -1.81
C LEU A 4 -1.68 -0.18 -1.33
N HIS A 5 -1.85 -1.15 -0.42
CA HIS A 5 -0.74 -1.91 0.13
C HIS A 5 -1.16 -3.34 0.43
N THR A 6 -0.75 -4.28 -0.43
CA THR A 6 -1.05 -5.70 -0.28
C THR A 6 0.07 -6.59 -0.82
N HIS A 7 0.24 -7.76 -0.22
CA HIS A 7 1.21 -8.79 -0.63
C HIS A 7 0.48 -10.00 -1.26
N ILE A 8 -0.40 -9.69 -2.23
CA ILE A 8 -1.26 -10.67 -2.90
C ILE A 8 -0.59 -11.27 -4.14
N LEU A 9 0.45 -10.64 -4.70
CA LEU A 9 1.11 -11.15 -5.91
C LEU A 9 1.86 -12.46 -5.62
N PRO A 10 1.57 -13.58 -6.33
CA PRO A 10 1.98 -14.92 -5.88
C PRO A 10 3.49 -15.16 -6.00
N GLY A 11 4.10 -15.64 -4.92
CA GLY A 11 5.50 -16.10 -4.89
C GLY A 11 6.54 -14.99 -5.00
N MET A 12 6.19 -13.76 -4.62
CA MET A 12 7.12 -12.63 -4.62
C MET A 12 7.87 -12.46 -3.30
N ASP A 13 7.18 -12.61 -2.19
CA ASP A 13 7.66 -12.34 -0.83
C ASP A 13 6.98 -13.25 0.21
N ASP A 14 6.82 -12.78 1.44
CA ASP A 14 6.14 -13.49 2.55
C ASP A 14 4.60 -13.37 2.51
N GLY A 15 4.04 -12.84 1.43
CA GLY A 15 2.60 -12.78 1.17
C GLY A 15 2.05 -14.07 0.55
N ALA A 16 1.21 -13.96 -0.46
CA ALA A 16 0.64 -15.12 -1.16
C ALA A 16 1.72 -15.97 -1.84
N HIS A 17 1.78 -17.25 -1.54
CA HIS A 17 2.76 -18.17 -2.14
C HIS A 17 2.28 -18.78 -3.45
N THR A 18 0.96 -18.91 -3.63
CA THR A 18 0.36 -19.52 -4.83
C THR A 18 -0.73 -18.64 -5.43
N THR A 19 -1.08 -18.91 -6.69
CA THR A 19 -2.18 -18.20 -7.37
C THR A 19 -3.53 -18.45 -6.71
N GLU A 20 -3.75 -19.63 -6.13
CA GLU A 20 -4.98 -19.97 -5.39
C GLU A 20 -5.11 -19.12 -4.13
N GLN A 21 -4.00 -18.91 -3.40
CA GLN A 21 -3.98 -18.00 -2.25
C GLN A 21 -4.25 -16.56 -2.67
N SER A 22 -3.63 -16.11 -3.76
CA SER A 22 -3.87 -14.78 -4.33
C SER A 22 -5.35 -14.58 -4.67
N LEU A 23 -5.97 -15.53 -5.39
CA LEU A 23 -7.40 -15.46 -5.74
C LEU A 23 -8.29 -15.46 -4.48
N ALA A 24 -7.96 -16.26 -3.48
CA ALA A 24 -8.71 -16.29 -2.24
C ALA A 24 -8.61 -14.95 -1.47
N MET A 25 -7.43 -14.31 -1.44
CA MET A 25 -7.24 -12.99 -0.85
C MET A 25 -7.98 -11.91 -1.64
N LEU A 26 -7.94 -11.93 -2.97
CA LEU A 26 -8.71 -10.98 -3.82
C LEU A 26 -10.22 -11.12 -3.62
N ARG A 27 -10.74 -12.33 -3.49
CA ARG A 27 -12.16 -12.55 -3.14
C ARG A 27 -12.49 -12.02 -1.75
N ALA A 28 -11.58 -12.16 -0.78
CA ALA A 28 -11.77 -11.61 0.55
C ALA A 28 -11.76 -10.07 0.57
N GLU A 29 -10.93 -9.42 -0.26
CA GLU A 29 -10.97 -7.97 -0.50
C GLU A 29 -12.31 -7.54 -1.11
N ALA A 30 -12.73 -8.22 -2.19
CA ALA A 30 -13.99 -7.93 -2.88
C ALA A 30 -15.21 -8.06 -1.94
N ALA A 31 -15.23 -9.11 -1.10
CA ALA A 31 -16.30 -9.35 -0.12
C ALA A 31 -16.42 -8.24 0.93
N GLN A 32 -15.35 -7.49 1.17
CA GLN A 32 -15.32 -6.33 2.06
C GLN A 32 -15.68 -5.01 1.35
N GLY A 33 -16.01 -5.05 0.05
CA GLY A 33 -16.34 -3.86 -0.73
C GLY A 33 -15.11 -3.11 -1.27
N VAL A 34 -13.92 -3.73 -1.24
CA VAL A 34 -12.74 -3.21 -1.92
C VAL A 34 -12.90 -3.45 -3.42
N ARG A 35 -12.71 -2.41 -4.23
CA ARG A 35 -12.89 -2.43 -5.68
C ARG A 35 -11.60 -2.21 -6.45
N GLN A 36 -10.55 -1.83 -5.78
CA GLN A 36 -9.24 -1.53 -6.35
C GLN A 36 -8.15 -1.99 -5.38
N VAL A 37 -7.15 -2.72 -5.90
CA VAL A 37 -6.06 -3.27 -5.10
C VAL A 37 -4.73 -3.02 -5.79
N ALA A 38 -3.78 -2.46 -5.07
CA ALA A 38 -2.38 -2.39 -5.48
C ALA A 38 -1.62 -3.61 -4.96
N LEU A 39 -1.00 -4.34 -5.87
CA LEU A 39 -0.13 -5.48 -5.58
C LEU A 39 1.29 -4.93 -5.37
N THR A 40 1.73 -4.86 -4.13
CA THR A 40 2.95 -4.13 -3.72
C THR A 40 3.93 -5.05 -3.00
N PRO A 41 4.47 -6.10 -3.65
CA PRO A 41 5.43 -6.97 -3.01
C PRO A 41 6.67 -6.20 -2.56
N HIS A 42 7.33 -6.70 -1.51
CA HIS A 42 8.57 -6.14 -0.99
C HIS A 42 9.66 -6.05 -2.04
N PHE A 43 10.34 -4.91 -2.09
CA PHE A 43 11.55 -4.68 -2.85
C PHE A 43 12.69 -4.20 -1.95
N TYR A 44 13.76 -5.00 -1.88
CA TYR A 44 14.98 -4.71 -1.13
C TYR A 44 16.17 -4.59 -2.07
N ARG A 45 16.61 -3.37 -2.38
CA ARG A 45 17.71 -3.09 -3.31
C ARG A 45 19.03 -3.77 -2.96
N HIS A 46 19.25 -4.13 -1.70
CA HIS A 46 20.45 -4.88 -1.28
C HIS A 46 20.36 -6.39 -1.55
N ARG A 47 19.19 -6.91 -1.93
CA ARG A 47 18.97 -8.33 -2.23
C ARG A 47 18.92 -8.62 -3.73
N GLU A 48 18.39 -7.70 -4.51
CA GLU A 48 18.25 -7.87 -5.95
C GLU A 48 18.27 -6.52 -6.68
N THR A 49 18.57 -6.55 -7.99
CA THR A 49 18.47 -5.37 -8.84
C THR A 49 17.02 -5.07 -9.20
N GLU A 50 16.75 -3.82 -9.59
CA GLU A 50 15.45 -3.39 -10.08
C GLU A 50 14.94 -4.25 -11.24
N ASP A 51 15.81 -4.49 -12.23
CA ASP A 51 15.49 -5.29 -13.42
C ASP A 51 15.13 -6.73 -13.06
N ALA A 52 15.84 -7.33 -12.09
CA ALA A 52 15.53 -8.68 -11.62
C ALA A 52 14.17 -8.73 -10.92
N PHE A 53 13.90 -7.75 -10.06
CA PHE A 53 12.60 -7.62 -9.40
C PHE A 53 11.46 -7.40 -10.39
N LEU A 54 11.63 -6.49 -11.34
CA LEU A 54 10.61 -6.18 -12.34
C LEU A 54 10.27 -7.40 -13.21
N ARG A 55 11.28 -8.18 -13.63
CA ARG A 55 11.03 -9.44 -14.36
C ARG A 55 10.25 -10.45 -13.51
N ARG A 56 10.66 -10.69 -12.25
CA ARG A 56 9.95 -11.61 -11.35
C ARG A 56 8.51 -11.16 -11.10
N ARG A 57 8.31 -9.85 -10.96
CA ARG A 57 6.99 -9.23 -10.75
C ARG A 57 6.09 -9.46 -11.97
N GLU A 58 6.62 -9.28 -13.18
CA GLU A 58 5.89 -9.54 -14.43
C GLU A 58 5.53 -11.03 -14.58
N GLU A 59 6.47 -11.93 -14.34
CA GLU A 59 6.21 -13.38 -14.36
C GLU A 59 5.14 -13.80 -13.33
N ALA A 60 5.15 -13.21 -12.14
CA ALA A 60 4.13 -13.46 -11.12
C ALA A 60 2.76 -12.89 -11.53
N TRP A 61 2.77 -11.72 -12.17
CA TRP A 61 1.58 -11.10 -12.73
C TRP A 61 0.95 -11.95 -13.83
N ASP A 62 1.74 -12.45 -14.77
CA ASP A 62 1.27 -13.33 -15.85
C ASP A 62 0.63 -14.61 -15.31
N ARG A 63 1.23 -15.22 -14.27
CA ARG A 63 0.62 -16.37 -13.59
C ARG A 63 -0.74 -16.03 -12.96
N LEU A 64 -0.83 -14.89 -12.28
CA LEU A 64 -2.07 -14.44 -11.66
C LEU A 64 -3.13 -14.11 -12.72
N GLN A 65 -2.77 -13.41 -13.79
CA GLN A 65 -3.67 -13.09 -14.91
C GLN A 65 -4.20 -14.36 -15.59
N THR A 66 -3.34 -15.35 -15.80
CA THR A 66 -3.75 -16.66 -16.35
C THR A 66 -4.78 -17.33 -15.44
N ALA A 67 -4.55 -17.32 -14.14
CA ALA A 67 -5.50 -17.89 -13.18
C ALA A 67 -6.82 -17.11 -13.12
N ILE A 68 -6.79 -15.78 -13.22
CA ILE A 68 -8.00 -14.95 -13.30
C ILE A 68 -8.77 -15.24 -14.60
N SER A 69 -8.08 -15.34 -15.73
CA SER A 69 -8.70 -15.60 -17.05
C SER A 69 -9.35 -16.98 -17.13
N ALA A 70 -8.96 -17.93 -16.28
CA ALA A 70 -9.59 -19.25 -16.18
C ALA A 70 -10.89 -19.25 -15.34
N LEU A 71 -11.22 -18.17 -14.66
CA LEU A 71 -12.48 -18.00 -13.92
C LEU A 71 -13.64 -17.69 -14.88
N SER A 72 -14.87 -17.91 -14.41
CA SER A 72 -16.06 -17.44 -15.15
C SER A 72 -16.09 -15.92 -15.27
N GLU A 73 -16.77 -15.37 -16.28
CA GLU A 73 -16.93 -13.93 -16.46
C GLU A 73 -17.53 -13.24 -15.22
N GLU A 74 -18.47 -13.90 -14.55
CA GLU A 74 -19.08 -13.42 -13.32
C GLU A 74 -18.06 -13.33 -12.18
N GLU A 75 -17.24 -14.36 -12.01
CA GLU A 75 -16.17 -14.35 -10.99
C GLU A 75 -15.11 -13.29 -11.29
N GLN A 76 -14.70 -13.14 -12.56
CA GLN A 76 -13.75 -12.11 -12.97
C GLN A 76 -14.29 -10.70 -12.66
N ALA A 77 -15.56 -10.45 -13.01
CA ALA A 77 -16.22 -9.16 -12.75
C ALA A 77 -16.39 -8.85 -11.26
N ALA A 78 -16.43 -9.87 -10.40
CA ALA A 78 -16.52 -9.72 -8.96
C ALA A 78 -15.17 -9.35 -8.30
N LEU A 79 -14.04 -9.58 -8.96
CA LEU A 79 -12.72 -9.25 -8.43
C LEU A 79 -12.43 -7.73 -8.48
N PRO A 80 -11.58 -7.21 -7.58
CA PRO A 80 -11.14 -5.82 -7.65
C PRO A 80 -10.29 -5.56 -8.91
N ARG A 81 -10.25 -4.32 -9.36
CA ARG A 81 -9.25 -3.86 -10.34
C ARG A 81 -7.87 -3.89 -9.71
N LEU A 82 -6.89 -4.42 -10.44
CA LEU A 82 -5.54 -4.63 -9.95
C LEU A 82 -4.55 -3.63 -10.58
N SER A 83 -3.53 -3.26 -9.82
CA SER A 83 -2.39 -2.49 -10.31
C SER A 83 -1.11 -3.02 -9.67
N LEU A 84 -0.03 -3.08 -10.45
CA LEU A 84 1.28 -3.48 -9.95
C LEU A 84 2.00 -2.30 -9.31
N GLY A 85 2.75 -2.58 -8.25
CA GLY A 85 3.64 -1.66 -7.58
C GLY A 85 4.80 -2.40 -6.92
N ALA A 86 5.38 -1.79 -5.90
CA ALA A 86 6.30 -2.41 -4.97
C ALA A 86 6.27 -1.65 -3.63
N GLU A 87 6.43 -2.36 -2.52
CA GLU A 87 6.82 -1.75 -1.25
C GLU A 87 8.34 -1.65 -1.22
N VAL A 88 8.82 -0.43 -1.42
CA VAL A 88 10.26 -0.14 -1.55
C VAL A 88 10.85 0.12 -0.17
N ALA A 89 11.78 -0.72 0.27
CA ALA A 89 12.51 -0.47 1.51
C ALA A 89 13.48 0.70 1.36
N TRP A 90 13.38 1.67 2.28
CA TRP A 90 14.30 2.80 2.34
C TRP A 90 15.74 2.37 2.54
N GLN A 91 16.64 2.99 1.79
CA GLN A 91 18.09 2.89 1.96
C GLN A 91 18.73 4.28 1.83
N PRO A 92 19.93 4.52 2.38
CA PRO A 92 20.67 5.74 2.12
C PRO A 92 20.78 6.01 0.62
N ASN A 93 20.56 7.26 0.21
CA ASN A 93 20.52 7.70 -1.20
C ASN A 93 19.35 7.19 -2.05
N THR A 94 18.30 6.63 -1.47
CA THR A 94 17.06 6.28 -2.22
C THR A 94 16.56 7.47 -3.05
N GLY A 95 16.68 8.70 -2.56
CA GLY A 95 16.27 9.90 -3.30
C GLY A 95 17.09 10.25 -4.54
N ARG A 96 18.21 9.56 -4.78
CA ARG A 96 19.06 9.73 -5.97
C ARG A 96 18.97 8.56 -6.94
N TRP A 97 18.09 7.62 -6.65
CA TRP A 97 17.95 6.41 -7.41
C TRP A 97 16.98 6.65 -8.58
N GLU A 98 17.51 6.67 -9.80
CA GLU A 98 16.75 7.00 -11.02
C GLU A 98 15.64 5.99 -11.34
N ALA A 99 15.87 4.71 -11.03
CA ALA A 99 14.89 3.65 -11.27
C ALA A 99 13.73 3.60 -10.24
N LEU A 100 13.75 4.42 -9.18
CA LEU A 100 12.72 4.41 -8.14
C LEU A 100 11.32 4.57 -8.71
N GLU A 101 11.16 5.43 -9.71
CA GLU A 101 9.86 5.69 -10.33
C GLU A 101 9.27 4.50 -11.10
N GLN A 102 10.08 3.49 -11.45
CA GLN A 102 9.62 2.25 -12.10
C GLN A 102 8.92 1.30 -11.11
N LEU A 103 9.08 1.55 -9.81
CA LEU A 103 8.50 0.76 -8.72
C LEU A 103 7.20 1.35 -8.17
N ARG A 104 6.75 2.48 -8.72
CA ARG A 104 5.47 3.11 -8.34
C ARG A 104 4.27 2.21 -8.64
N ILE A 105 3.17 2.47 -7.98
CA ILE A 105 1.91 1.79 -8.22
C ILE A 105 1.35 2.25 -9.58
N GLY A 106 1.24 1.31 -10.52
CA GLY A 106 0.81 1.60 -11.89
C GLY A 106 1.72 2.59 -12.62
N GLU A 107 1.20 3.25 -13.65
CA GLU A 107 1.99 4.17 -14.48
C GLU A 107 2.14 5.56 -13.85
N ASN A 108 1.21 6.01 -13.04
CA ASN A 108 1.17 7.38 -12.52
C ASN A 108 0.90 7.47 -11.00
N GLY A 109 0.79 6.35 -10.29
CA GLY A 109 0.53 6.33 -8.86
C GLY A 109 1.76 6.63 -8.01
N PRO A 110 1.63 6.52 -6.70
CA PRO A 110 2.71 6.81 -5.76
C PRO A 110 3.78 5.70 -5.75
N VAL A 111 4.97 6.04 -5.30
CA VAL A 111 5.94 5.07 -4.77
C VAL A 111 5.52 4.77 -3.33
N LEU A 112 5.26 3.50 -3.01
CA LEU A 112 5.06 3.04 -1.64
C LEU A 112 6.43 2.81 -0.99
N LEU A 113 6.73 3.53 0.07
CA LEU A 113 8.05 3.57 0.69
C LEU A 113 7.99 3.12 2.14
N GLU A 114 8.69 2.03 2.46
CA GLU A 114 8.88 1.55 3.83
C GLU A 114 10.12 2.18 4.45
N LEU A 115 9.97 2.83 5.61
CA LEU A 115 11.08 3.42 6.36
C LEU A 115 11.76 2.36 7.26
N PRO A 116 13.05 2.53 7.62
CA PRO A 116 13.72 1.56 8.48
C PRO A 116 13.15 1.57 9.91
N PHE A 117 13.11 0.40 10.53
CA PHE A 117 12.68 0.25 11.93
C PHE A 117 13.74 0.72 12.94
N THR A 118 14.98 0.96 12.50
CA THR A 118 16.03 1.58 13.32
C THR A 118 15.71 3.05 13.62
N PRO A 119 16.25 3.65 14.69
CA PRO A 119 16.02 5.06 15.00
C PRO A 119 16.38 5.99 13.83
N TRP A 120 15.48 6.90 13.48
CA TRP A 120 15.70 7.84 12.37
C TRP A 120 16.64 8.96 12.80
N SER A 121 17.59 9.27 11.93
CA SER A 121 18.49 10.42 12.10
C SER A 121 17.95 11.66 11.37
N ALA A 122 18.42 12.83 11.79
CA ALA A 122 18.11 14.08 11.09
C ALA A 122 18.59 14.05 9.62
N ASP A 123 19.69 13.32 9.33
CA ASP A 123 20.17 13.15 7.97
C ASP A 123 19.21 12.33 7.11
N MET A 124 18.67 11.24 7.65
CA MET A 124 17.66 10.45 6.97
C MET A 124 16.41 11.28 6.66
N LEU A 125 15.90 12.06 7.63
CA LEU A 125 14.74 12.92 7.43
C LEU A 125 14.99 13.98 6.35
N ARG A 126 16.17 14.58 6.32
CA ARG A 126 16.58 15.49 5.25
C ARG A 126 16.61 14.81 3.89
N GLN A 127 17.19 13.59 3.79
CA GLN A 127 17.19 12.81 2.54
C GLN A 127 15.76 12.45 2.09
N LEU A 128 14.85 12.15 3.01
CA LEU A 128 13.45 11.88 2.71
C LEU A 128 12.74 13.13 2.17
N TYR A 129 13.00 14.28 2.77
CA TYR A 129 12.48 15.57 2.27
C TYR A 129 13.04 15.89 0.88
N ASP A 130 14.34 15.70 0.66
CA ASP A 130 14.98 15.88 -0.65
C ASP A 130 14.37 14.94 -1.71
N LEU A 131 14.09 13.69 -1.36
CA LEU A 131 13.37 12.76 -2.23
C LEU A 131 12.02 13.32 -2.61
N ARG A 132 11.22 13.76 -1.63
CA ARG A 132 9.89 14.34 -1.86
C ARG A 132 9.93 15.54 -2.81
N CYS A 133 10.99 16.36 -2.73
CA CYS A 133 11.14 17.54 -3.59
C CYS A 133 11.62 17.22 -5.01
N ARG A 134 12.34 16.11 -5.21
CA ARG A 134 12.96 15.76 -6.49
C ARG A 134 12.12 14.81 -7.33
N THR A 135 11.39 13.89 -6.70
CA THR A 135 10.57 12.92 -7.44
C THR A 135 9.37 13.58 -8.09
N ARG A 136 9.04 13.13 -9.30
CA ARG A 136 7.86 13.58 -10.04
C ARG A 136 6.60 12.81 -9.64
N CYS A 137 6.74 11.66 -8.99
CA CYS A 137 5.62 10.88 -8.50
C CYS A 137 5.27 11.22 -7.04
N ALA A 138 4.04 10.95 -6.64
CA ALA A 138 3.65 11.02 -5.25
C ALA A 138 4.41 9.95 -4.44
N ILE A 139 4.60 10.20 -3.15
CA ILE A 139 5.15 9.22 -2.20
C ILE A 139 4.04 8.85 -1.22
N LEU A 140 3.87 7.55 -1.00
CA LEU A 140 3.03 6.97 0.05
C LEU A 140 3.95 6.29 1.07
N LEU A 141 3.97 6.79 2.29
CA LEU A 141 4.74 6.16 3.36
C LEU A 141 3.94 5.00 3.95
N ALA A 142 4.55 3.81 3.95
CA ALA A 142 3.95 2.59 4.47
C ALA A 142 3.81 2.65 6.00
N HIS A 143 2.71 2.13 6.50
CA HIS A 143 2.40 1.77 7.90
C HIS A 143 3.06 2.62 9.00
N LEU A 144 2.93 3.96 8.93
CA LEU A 144 3.58 4.91 9.87
C LEU A 144 3.35 4.55 11.35
N ASN A 145 2.21 3.95 11.68
CA ASN A 145 1.87 3.55 13.05
C ASN A 145 2.83 2.50 13.65
N ARG A 146 3.53 1.71 12.83
CA ARG A 146 4.52 0.73 13.31
C ARG A 146 5.74 1.38 13.94
N TYR A 147 6.01 2.62 13.59
CA TYR A 147 7.19 3.36 14.07
C TYR A 147 6.95 4.13 15.38
N PHE A 148 5.69 4.26 15.85
CA PHE A 148 5.36 5.11 17.01
C PHE A 148 6.12 4.76 18.30
N LYS A 149 6.47 3.49 18.50
CA LYS A 149 7.21 3.05 19.70
C LYS A 149 8.73 3.21 19.56
N GLY A 150 9.24 3.22 18.32
CA GLY A 150 10.69 3.22 18.04
C GLY A 150 11.24 4.58 17.65
N GLN A 151 10.39 5.55 17.35
CA GLN A 151 10.80 6.86 16.84
C GLN A 151 10.44 8.01 17.78
N LYS A 152 11.19 9.10 17.69
CA LYS A 152 10.87 10.35 18.41
C LYS A 152 9.58 10.94 17.86
N LYS A 153 8.73 11.47 18.74
CA LYS A 153 7.46 12.11 18.34
C LYS A 153 7.66 13.29 17.39
N GLU A 154 8.78 14.00 17.56
CA GLU A 154 9.18 15.13 16.71
C GLU A 154 9.42 14.65 15.27
N HIS A 155 10.12 13.52 15.06
CA HIS A 155 10.38 12.93 13.76
C HIS A 155 9.07 12.47 13.08
N ILE A 156 8.14 11.87 13.84
CA ILE A 156 6.82 11.51 13.31
C ILE A 156 6.06 12.76 12.83
N ARG A 157 6.05 13.85 13.61
CA ARG A 157 5.39 15.10 13.21
C ARG A 157 6.05 15.73 11.98
N GLU A 158 7.38 15.72 11.93
CA GLU A 158 8.15 16.23 10.80
C GLU A 158 7.78 15.48 9.52
N ILE A 159 7.74 14.14 9.53
CA ILE A 159 7.33 13.32 8.38
C ILE A 159 5.91 13.67 7.92
N VAL A 160 4.96 13.76 8.84
CA VAL A 160 3.57 14.10 8.51
C VAL A 160 3.47 15.49 7.87
N SER A 161 4.35 16.43 8.24
CA SER A 161 4.38 17.79 7.67
C SER A 161 5.05 17.89 6.31
N MET A 162 5.74 16.84 5.82
CA MET A 162 6.44 16.85 4.53
C MET A 162 5.50 16.81 3.30
N GLY A 163 4.20 16.64 3.50
CA GLY A 163 3.21 16.65 2.41
C GLY A 163 3.18 15.39 1.56
N MET A 164 3.71 14.27 2.07
CA MET A 164 3.56 12.95 1.50
C MET A 164 2.26 12.30 1.99
N ALA A 165 1.69 11.37 1.22
CA ALA A 165 0.61 10.53 1.72
C ALA A 165 1.16 9.54 2.77
N VAL A 166 0.36 9.23 3.78
CA VAL A 166 0.78 8.42 4.92
C VAL A 166 -0.25 7.32 5.17
N GLN A 167 0.18 6.08 5.01
CA GLN A 167 -0.62 4.91 5.33
C GLN A 167 -0.56 4.60 6.83
N LEU A 168 -1.71 4.24 7.36
CA LEU A 168 -1.87 3.59 8.67
C LEU A 168 -2.46 2.19 8.44
N ASP A 169 -1.98 1.19 9.20
CA ASP A 169 -2.45 -0.19 9.09
C ASP A 169 -3.90 -0.33 9.53
N ALA A 170 -4.73 -0.90 8.65
CA ALA A 170 -6.14 -1.16 8.90
C ALA A 170 -6.36 -2.19 10.03
N ASP A 171 -5.47 -3.21 10.16
CA ASP A 171 -5.56 -4.24 11.20
C ASP A 171 -5.54 -3.66 12.63
N ARG A 172 -4.87 -2.51 12.81
CA ARG A 172 -4.78 -1.83 14.11
C ARG A 172 -6.11 -1.23 14.57
N MET A 173 -7.06 -1.06 13.66
CA MET A 173 -8.41 -0.63 14.01
C MET A 173 -9.19 -1.69 14.79
N GLU A 174 -8.81 -2.96 14.72
CA GLU A 174 -9.40 -4.05 15.51
C GLU A 174 -8.89 -4.08 16.96
N ARG A 175 -7.68 -3.55 17.25
CA ARG A 175 -7.03 -3.58 18.56
C ARG A 175 -7.32 -2.32 19.36
N PHE A 176 -7.98 -2.42 20.51
CA PHE A 176 -8.47 -1.26 21.28
C PHE A 176 -7.41 -0.18 21.56
N MET A 177 -6.21 -0.57 22.02
CA MET A 177 -5.16 0.39 22.38
C MET A 177 -4.58 1.08 21.14
N ASP A 178 -4.31 0.32 20.07
CA ASP A 178 -3.76 0.83 18.83
C ASP A 178 -4.79 1.71 18.11
N ARG A 179 -6.05 1.27 18.06
CA ARG A 179 -7.17 2.01 17.49
C ARG A 179 -7.29 3.42 18.07
N ARG A 180 -7.16 3.58 19.38
CA ARG A 180 -7.25 4.90 20.02
C ARG A 180 -6.17 5.86 19.53
N ALA A 181 -4.96 5.36 19.31
CA ALA A 181 -3.86 6.16 18.76
C ALA A 181 -4.12 6.53 17.29
N LEU A 182 -4.57 5.58 16.47
CA LEU A 182 -4.91 5.81 15.08
C LEU A 182 -6.06 6.82 14.93
N LEU A 183 -7.16 6.64 15.66
CA LEU A 183 -8.31 7.54 15.61
C LEU A 183 -7.96 8.98 16.01
N ARG A 184 -7.00 9.15 16.92
CA ARG A 184 -6.50 10.48 17.28
C ARG A 184 -5.80 11.17 16.12
N LEU A 185 -5.05 10.42 15.28
CA LEU A 185 -4.42 10.94 14.06
C LEU A 185 -5.43 11.15 12.94
N LEU A 186 -6.27 10.15 12.68
CA LEU A 186 -7.27 10.18 11.62
C LEU A 186 -8.35 11.25 11.85
N GLY A 187 -8.60 11.60 13.11
CA GLY A 187 -9.51 12.70 13.48
C GLY A 187 -8.95 14.10 13.21
N GLN A 188 -7.64 14.23 13.04
CA GLN A 188 -6.98 15.49 12.67
C GLN A 188 -6.89 15.65 11.15
N GLU A 189 -6.80 16.89 10.67
CA GLU A 189 -6.40 17.12 9.29
C GLU A 189 -4.99 16.60 9.05
N GLY A 190 -4.77 15.94 7.92
CA GLY A 190 -3.49 15.35 7.60
C GLY A 190 -3.56 14.39 6.41
N PRO A 191 -2.42 13.93 5.93
CA PRO A 191 -2.30 13.16 4.69
C PRO A 191 -2.59 11.65 4.89
N PHE A 192 -3.37 11.28 5.89
CA PHE A 192 -3.56 9.89 6.30
C PHE A 192 -4.56 9.14 5.42
N LEU A 193 -4.28 7.86 5.18
CA LEU A 193 -5.16 6.86 4.59
C LEU A 193 -5.01 5.52 5.31
N LEU A 194 -5.92 4.58 5.06
CA LEU A 194 -5.84 3.20 5.53
C LEU A 194 -5.51 2.27 4.38
N ALA A 195 -4.68 1.26 4.64
CA ALA A 195 -4.47 0.10 3.78
C ALA A 195 -4.26 -1.15 4.65
N SER A 196 -4.48 -2.34 4.08
CA SER A 196 -4.49 -3.57 4.88
C SER A 196 -3.11 -4.09 5.20
N ASP A 197 -2.16 -3.96 4.27
CA ASP A 197 -0.88 -4.66 4.30
C ASP A 197 -1.07 -6.18 4.52
N CYS A 198 -2.07 -6.75 3.81
CA CYS A 198 -2.45 -8.13 3.96
C CYS A 198 -1.45 -9.07 3.26
N HIS A 199 -1.14 -10.21 3.92
CA HIS A 199 -0.19 -11.21 3.44
C HIS A 199 -0.80 -12.60 3.30
N ASN A 200 -1.90 -12.88 4.02
CA ASN A 200 -2.53 -14.19 4.07
C ASN A 200 -4.00 -14.07 4.48
N LEU A 201 -4.66 -15.19 4.75
CA LEU A 201 -6.05 -15.24 5.21
C LEU A 201 -6.21 -15.54 6.71
N SER A 202 -5.10 -15.50 7.47
CA SER A 202 -5.11 -15.83 8.91
C SER A 202 -4.83 -14.60 9.79
N ASP A 203 -3.59 -14.32 10.08
CA ASP A 203 -3.13 -13.30 11.03
C ASP A 203 -2.89 -11.91 10.39
N ARG A 204 -2.56 -11.87 9.09
CA ARG A 204 -2.41 -10.66 8.27
C ARG A 204 -3.40 -10.67 7.11
N LYS A 205 -4.68 -10.84 7.42
CA LYS A 205 -5.77 -10.97 6.45
C LYS A 205 -6.21 -9.61 5.89
N PRO A 206 -6.87 -9.59 4.72
CA PRO A 206 -7.65 -8.44 4.26
C PRO A 206 -8.58 -7.92 5.36
N CYS A 207 -8.53 -6.64 5.68
CA CYS A 207 -9.26 -6.07 6.82
C CYS A 207 -9.73 -4.62 6.61
N LEU A 208 -9.67 -4.12 5.37
CA LEU A 208 -9.99 -2.71 5.08
C LEU A 208 -11.48 -2.40 5.32
N GLY A 209 -12.38 -3.34 4.99
CA GLY A 209 -13.83 -3.15 5.22
C GLY A 209 -14.20 -3.00 6.70
N PRO A 210 -13.83 -3.93 7.59
CA PRO A 210 -14.00 -3.77 9.03
C PRO A 210 -13.36 -2.50 9.60
N ALA A 211 -12.16 -2.13 9.12
CA ALA A 211 -11.49 -0.91 9.54
C ALA A 211 -12.26 0.35 9.12
N ALA A 212 -12.79 0.39 7.89
CA ALA A 212 -13.61 1.48 7.39
C ALA A 212 -14.90 1.63 8.18
N ALA A 213 -15.59 0.53 8.48
CA ALA A 213 -16.80 0.55 9.33
C ALA A 213 -16.52 1.07 10.76
N GLN A 214 -15.37 0.65 11.34
CA GLN A 214 -14.94 1.14 12.64
C GLN A 214 -14.55 2.62 12.61
N LEU A 215 -13.94 3.07 11.51
CA LEU A 215 -13.59 4.48 11.28
C LEU A 215 -14.87 5.34 11.23
N GLU A 216 -15.85 4.94 10.44
CA GLU A 216 -17.12 5.63 10.30
C GLU A 216 -17.88 5.71 11.64
N LYS A 217 -17.94 4.60 12.37
CA LYS A 217 -18.53 4.56 13.72
C LYS A 217 -17.86 5.52 14.69
N SER A 218 -16.55 5.75 14.55
CA SER A 218 -15.76 6.53 15.51
C SER A 218 -15.63 8.01 15.17
N LEU A 219 -15.55 8.37 13.88
CA LEU A 219 -15.28 9.73 13.40
C LEU A 219 -16.44 10.32 12.58
N GLY A 220 -17.48 9.53 12.32
CA GLY A 220 -18.61 9.93 11.46
C GLY A 220 -18.36 9.70 9.98
N ALA A 221 -19.44 9.69 9.19
CA ALA A 221 -19.43 9.37 7.77
C ALA A 221 -18.59 10.37 6.94
N GLU A 222 -18.71 11.66 7.21
CA GLU A 222 -18.01 12.72 6.46
C GLU A 222 -16.49 12.57 6.59
N ARG A 223 -15.98 12.45 7.83
CA ARG A 223 -14.53 12.29 8.05
C ARG A 223 -14.00 10.98 7.51
N SER A 224 -14.76 9.90 7.65
CA SER A 224 -14.42 8.59 7.10
C SER A 224 -14.32 8.65 5.57
N ALA A 225 -15.29 9.26 4.89
CA ALA A 225 -15.28 9.44 3.44
C ALA A 225 -14.03 10.18 2.95
N VAL A 226 -13.62 11.27 3.62
CA VAL A 226 -12.40 12.02 3.28
C VAL A 226 -11.14 11.13 3.32
N ILE A 227 -11.04 10.23 4.30
CA ILE A 227 -9.88 9.34 4.44
C ILE A 227 -9.90 8.26 3.35
N LEU A 228 -11.05 7.64 3.09
CA LEU A 228 -11.18 6.56 2.11
C LEU A 228 -11.04 7.06 0.67
N VAL A 229 -11.61 8.22 0.33
CA VAL A 229 -11.49 8.85 -1.00
C VAL A 229 -10.03 9.19 -1.35
N ARG A 230 -9.17 9.41 -0.36
CA ARG A 230 -7.76 9.69 -0.62
C ARG A 230 -7.03 8.50 -1.27
N SER A 231 -7.33 7.27 -0.84
CA SER A 231 -6.81 6.07 -1.51
C SER A 231 -7.37 5.93 -2.93
N ASP A 232 -8.66 6.21 -3.12
CA ASP A 232 -9.30 6.17 -4.44
C ASP A 232 -8.66 7.23 -5.38
N ALA A 233 -8.38 8.43 -4.89
CA ALA A 233 -7.73 9.49 -5.66
C ALA A 233 -6.30 9.11 -6.10
N LEU A 234 -5.51 8.52 -5.21
CA LEU A 234 -4.16 8.05 -5.53
C LEU A 234 -4.18 6.90 -6.55
N PHE A 235 -5.17 6.02 -6.50
CA PHE A 235 -5.34 4.95 -7.48
C PHE A 235 -5.87 5.46 -8.81
N SER A 236 -6.73 6.48 -8.83
CA SER A 236 -7.31 7.07 -10.04
C SER A 236 -6.30 7.81 -10.94
N LEU A 237 -5.10 8.06 -10.44
CA LEU A 237 -3.97 8.53 -11.25
C LEU A 237 -3.44 7.43 -12.18
N LEU A 238 -3.90 6.18 -12.01
CA LEU A 238 -3.51 5.05 -12.83
C LEU A 238 -4.35 5.02 -14.12
N PRO A 239 -3.76 4.78 -15.30
CA PRO A 239 -4.52 4.55 -16.52
C PRO A 239 -5.42 3.31 -16.37
N ALA A 240 -6.56 3.32 -17.04
CA ALA A 240 -7.41 2.15 -17.11
C ALA A 240 -6.61 0.98 -17.71
N PRO A 241 -6.75 -0.27 -17.18
CA PRO A 241 -6.07 -1.42 -17.76
C PRO A 241 -6.41 -1.50 -19.24
N LYS A 242 -5.38 -1.67 -20.09
CA LYS A 242 -5.60 -1.98 -21.51
C LYS A 242 -6.27 -3.35 -21.54
N ILE A 243 -7.57 -3.39 -21.82
CA ILE A 243 -8.25 -4.63 -22.13
C ILE A 243 -7.56 -5.15 -23.38
N ALA A 244 -6.89 -6.29 -23.27
CA ALA A 244 -6.39 -6.99 -24.45
C ALA A 244 -7.63 -7.31 -25.29
N THR A 245 -7.79 -6.62 -26.41
CA THR A 245 -8.77 -6.99 -27.42
C THR A 245 -8.37 -8.35 -27.99
N PRO A 246 -9.30 -9.30 -28.09
CA PRO A 246 -9.06 -10.67 -28.60
C PRO A 246 -8.48 -10.68 -30.00
#